data_2a765ffe21b5783482cfb6ba2f0e2266
#
_entry.id   2a765ffe21b5783482cfb6ba2f0e2266
#
_cell.length_a   1.000
_cell.length_b   1.000
_cell.length_c   1.000
_cell.angle_alpha   90.00
_cell.angle_beta   90.00
_cell.angle_gamma   90.00
#
_symmetry.space_group_name_H-M   'P 1'
#
loop_
_entity.id
_entity.type
_entity.pdbx_description
1 polymer ?
#
loop_
_entity_poly.entity_id
_entity_poly.type
_entity_poly.pdbx_seq_one_letter_code
_entity_poly.pdbx_strand_id
1 'polypeptide(L)'
;MYISSLTLVLSMCSNLVKGSIYQNGQLRITNYPNTKVNRSTYDFQTYDADAAELSYKGRWDSNKVSFWSAAGLVFGFTGDTVAITFGGATIDTTLIGYRISGMDWNFTNVTSGATHMLVTPETLGVDQPDPFNPQRFELRVSNWGYGVQIDKVHVAAGQSLIKIPNFNRTIEFIGDSLSSGMYTSYESMSGFAYGVGAGLGDTEYYITAYPGICVTDQDCWGNPRGQVHQWFYTTDTSWRGTKLWGNNPEPWDFSKQETTPDLVVINLGTNDNNSANNVTTSDFINAYTKLIQGVHGKYPKAQVVVMQLWIGFYQNGNSFSQNLGYEQELQDIVAYFNSPEYLSAPQIWDGTTNTTTTLDSPSESFVHYFSTKGILQHNDIGPQWHPTDVGAIKVAAHLIQYIRLKFGWDMVATGPE
;
A
#
# COMPACT_ATOMS: atom_id res chain seq x y z
N MET A 1 49.36 -27.01 -35.67
CA MET A 1 49.67 -25.83 -34.85
C MET A 1 48.65 -24.72 -35.19
N TYR A 2 47.42 -24.90 -34.79
CA TYR A 2 46.34 -23.87 -34.88
C TYR A 2 45.18 -24.27 -33.96
N ILE A 3 45.36 -24.19 -32.62
CA ILE A 3 44.31 -24.39 -31.63
C ILE A 3 44.48 -23.39 -30.45
N SER A 4 45.00 -22.21 -30.67
CA SER A 4 45.15 -21.26 -29.55
C SER A 4 44.43 -19.90 -29.71
N SER A 5 43.69 -19.74 -30.81
CA SER A 5 43.00 -18.44 -31.09
C SER A 5 41.51 -18.44 -30.81
N LEU A 6 40.89 -19.59 -30.53
CA LEU A 6 39.43 -19.66 -30.31
C LEU A 6 39.01 -19.49 -28.84
N THR A 7 39.93 -19.67 -27.90
CA THR A 7 39.64 -19.57 -26.46
C THR A 7 39.68 -18.13 -25.96
N LEU A 8 40.34 -17.22 -26.68
CA LEU A 8 40.44 -15.81 -26.28
C LEU A 8 39.22 -14.98 -26.68
N VAL A 9 38.50 -15.40 -27.73
CA VAL A 9 37.28 -14.69 -28.20
C VAL A 9 36.04 -15.01 -27.34
N LEU A 10 35.99 -16.20 -26.75
CA LEU A 10 34.88 -16.59 -25.84
C LEU A 10 34.98 -15.97 -24.45
N SER A 11 36.19 -15.55 -24.02
CA SER A 11 36.36 -14.88 -22.74
C SER A 11 36.03 -13.37 -22.78
N MET A 12 35.98 -12.76 -23.96
CA MET A 12 35.61 -11.34 -24.10
C MET A 12 34.10 -11.13 -24.27
N CYS A 13 33.31 -12.17 -24.57
CA CYS A 13 31.85 -12.05 -24.68
C CYS A 13 31.09 -12.21 -23.33
N SER A 14 31.76 -12.50 -22.24
CA SER A 14 31.13 -12.64 -20.92
C SER A 14 31.01 -11.34 -20.13
N ASN A 15 31.56 -10.24 -20.63
CA ASN A 15 31.22 -8.89 -20.17
C ASN A 15 30.04 -8.34 -20.96
N LEU A 16 28.94 -9.08 -21.00
CA LEU A 16 27.66 -8.53 -21.43
C LEU A 16 27.41 -7.27 -20.59
N VAL A 17 27.33 -6.14 -21.25
CA VAL A 17 26.90 -4.88 -20.67
C VAL A 17 25.65 -5.17 -19.86
N LYS A 18 25.75 -5.15 -18.53
CA LYS A 18 24.59 -5.20 -17.67
C LYS A 18 23.84 -3.90 -17.91
N GLY A 19 22.81 -3.95 -18.75
CA GLY A 19 21.94 -2.81 -18.97
C GLY A 19 21.38 -2.33 -17.64
N SER A 20 21.42 -1.02 -17.41
CA SER A 20 20.72 -0.44 -16.27
C SER A 20 19.22 -0.47 -16.54
N ILE A 21 18.44 -0.98 -15.59
CA ILE A 21 16.99 -0.99 -15.67
C ILE A 21 16.49 0.19 -14.83
N TYR A 22 15.70 1.05 -15.44
CA TYR A 22 15.03 2.15 -14.78
C TYR A 22 13.55 1.79 -14.58
N GLN A 23 13.03 2.09 -13.40
CA GLN A 23 11.63 1.95 -13.06
C GLN A 23 11.14 3.25 -12.44
N ASN A 24 10.07 3.82 -13.01
CA ASN A 24 9.54 5.12 -12.63
C ASN A 24 10.62 6.23 -12.61
N GLY A 25 11.54 6.19 -13.58
CA GLY A 25 12.65 7.13 -13.68
C GLY A 25 13.86 6.82 -12.79
N GLN A 26 13.76 5.85 -11.89
CA GLN A 26 14.82 5.48 -10.95
C GLN A 26 15.57 4.24 -11.41
N LEU A 27 16.86 4.20 -11.14
CA LEU A 27 17.68 3.02 -11.40
C LEU A 27 17.21 1.87 -10.49
N ARG A 28 16.79 0.75 -11.10
CA ARG A 28 16.42 -0.44 -10.36
C ARG A 28 17.65 -1.11 -9.75
N ILE A 29 17.66 -1.19 -8.43
CA ILE A 29 18.72 -1.81 -7.65
C ILE A 29 18.29 -3.25 -7.32
N THR A 30 19.17 -4.22 -7.56
CA THR A 30 18.96 -5.63 -7.19
C THR A 30 19.81 -6.05 -6.00
N ASN A 31 20.86 -5.30 -5.67
CA ASN A 31 21.67 -5.47 -4.46
C ASN A 31 21.49 -4.22 -3.60
N TYR A 32 20.78 -4.37 -2.51
CA TYR A 32 20.53 -3.29 -1.59
C TYR A 32 21.72 -3.08 -0.65
N PRO A 33 22.13 -1.82 -0.37
CA PRO A 33 23.23 -1.53 0.54
C PRO A 33 22.90 -2.04 1.94
N ASN A 34 23.93 -2.54 2.63
CA ASN A 34 23.80 -2.85 4.05
C ASN A 34 23.93 -1.55 4.86
N THR A 35 22.82 -1.12 5.44
CA THR A 35 22.73 0.08 6.25
C THR A 35 22.82 -0.19 7.75
N LYS A 36 22.99 -1.46 8.16
CA LYS A 36 23.09 -1.86 9.57
C LYS A 36 24.34 -1.27 10.22
N VAL A 37 24.16 -0.68 11.40
CA VAL A 37 25.24 -0.05 12.18
C VAL A 37 25.22 -0.54 13.62
N ASN A 38 26.38 -0.43 14.28
CA ASN A 38 26.46 -0.57 15.73
C ASN A 38 26.07 0.76 16.37
N ARG A 39 24.89 0.85 16.97
CA ARG A 39 24.37 2.07 17.59
C ARG A 39 25.32 2.69 18.61
N SER A 40 26.10 1.88 19.38
CA SER A 40 26.99 2.38 20.42
C SER A 40 28.18 3.16 19.89
N THR A 41 28.43 3.14 18.58
CA THR A 41 29.54 3.91 17.95
C THR A 41 29.11 5.32 17.52
N TYR A 42 27.86 5.69 17.72
CA TYR A 42 27.30 6.97 17.31
C TYR A 42 26.74 7.73 18.53
N ASP A 43 26.93 9.02 18.53
CA ASP A 43 26.27 9.92 19.48
C ASP A 43 24.97 10.40 18.89
N PHE A 44 23.85 9.80 19.31
CA PHE A 44 22.52 10.08 18.80
C PHE A 44 21.62 10.76 19.83
N GLN A 45 20.85 11.73 19.38
CA GLN A 45 19.59 12.08 20.01
C GLN A 45 18.56 11.00 19.63
N THR A 46 17.98 10.32 20.62
CA THR A 46 17.09 9.17 20.44
C THR A 46 15.68 9.49 20.90
N TYR A 47 14.71 9.04 20.11
CA TYR A 47 13.28 9.19 20.35
C TYR A 47 12.61 7.81 20.39
N ASP A 48 11.61 7.69 21.26
CA ASP A 48 10.78 6.50 21.35
C ASP A 48 9.81 6.43 20.15
N ALA A 49 9.36 5.23 19.83
CA ALA A 49 8.47 5.01 18.69
C ALA A 49 7.09 5.70 18.83
N ASP A 50 6.73 6.18 20.01
CA ASP A 50 5.50 6.94 20.28
C ASP A 50 5.72 8.45 20.36
N ALA A 51 6.90 8.95 19.98
CA ALA A 51 7.19 10.38 19.95
C ALA A 51 6.17 11.13 19.07
N ALA A 52 5.72 12.28 19.56
CA ALA A 52 4.62 13.06 18.96
C ALA A 52 4.93 13.58 17.56
N GLU A 53 6.20 13.72 17.23
CA GLU A 53 6.71 14.16 15.93
C GLU A 53 6.56 13.10 14.83
N LEU A 54 6.39 11.83 15.20
CA LEU A 54 6.27 10.72 14.27
C LEU A 54 4.84 10.60 13.72
N SER A 55 4.72 10.51 12.41
CA SER A 55 3.47 10.28 11.68
C SER A 55 3.49 8.90 11.06
N TYR A 56 2.63 8.03 11.58
CA TYR A 56 2.46 6.67 11.07
C TYR A 56 1.42 6.62 9.96
N LYS A 57 1.78 6.06 8.80
CA LYS A 57 0.92 5.96 7.62
C LYS A 57 0.42 4.53 7.44
N GLY A 58 -0.89 4.36 7.25
CA GLY A 58 -1.53 3.06 7.29
C GLY A 58 -1.77 2.59 8.73
N ARG A 59 -1.92 1.27 8.91
CA ARG A 59 -2.32 0.69 10.22
C ARG A 59 -1.11 0.13 10.94
N TRP A 60 -0.89 0.65 12.15
CA TRP A 60 0.14 0.22 13.08
C TRP A 60 -0.52 -0.13 14.41
N ASP A 61 -0.12 -1.24 15.01
CA ASP A 61 -0.64 -1.66 16.30
C ASP A 61 -0.09 -0.82 17.47
N SER A 62 -0.54 -1.11 18.69
CA SER A 62 -0.06 -0.41 19.88
C SER A 62 1.44 -0.55 20.13
N ASN A 63 2.07 -1.60 19.60
CA ASN A 63 3.52 -1.84 19.66
C ASN A 63 4.29 -1.26 18.47
N LYS A 64 3.65 -0.46 17.63
CA LYS A 64 4.22 0.08 16.39
C LYS A 64 4.69 -1.01 15.42
N VAL A 65 3.88 -2.05 15.27
CA VAL A 65 4.06 -3.10 14.25
C VAL A 65 3.01 -2.93 13.18
N SER A 66 3.41 -3.07 11.92
CA SER A 66 2.49 -3.13 10.77
C SER A 66 2.83 -4.31 9.88
N PHE A 67 1.79 -4.95 9.32
CA PHE A 67 1.89 -6.01 8.30
C PHE A 67 1.22 -5.63 6.98
N TRP A 68 0.54 -4.48 6.93
CA TRP A 68 -0.17 -4.03 5.75
C TRP A 68 0.76 -3.46 4.67
N SER A 69 0.28 -3.44 3.44
CA SER A 69 1.03 -2.97 2.28
C SER A 69 1.38 -1.48 2.38
N ALA A 70 2.60 -1.12 2.02
CA ALA A 70 3.11 0.26 1.98
C ALA A 70 2.92 1.06 3.28
N ALA A 71 2.82 0.37 4.44
CA ALA A 71 2.82 1.05 5.73
C ALA A 71 4.06 1.96 5.85
N GLY A 72 3.90 3.15 6.42
CA GLY A 72 4.94 4.15 6.38
C GLY A 72 5.15 4.91 7.69
N LEU A 73 6.25 5.63 7.72
CA LEU A 73 6.63 6.55 8.79
C LEU A 73 7.12 7.86 8.16
N VAL A 74 6.59 8.99 8.62
CA VAL A 74 6.97 10.32 8.15
C VAL A 74 7.27 11.22 9.34
N PHE A 75 8.32 12.02 9.24
CA PHE A 75 8.66 13.06 10.19
C PHE A 75 9.62 14.09 9.56
N GLY A 76 9.70 15.25 10.14
CA GLY A 76 10.75 16.21 9.86
C GLY A 76 11.95 16.00 10.78
N PHE A 77 13.12 16.41 10.34
CA PHE A 77 14.32 16.37 11.15
C PHE A 77 15.26 17.53 10.81
N THR A 78 16.12 17.87 11.76
CA THR A 78 17.27 18.76 11.55
C THR A 78 18.56 17.95 11.51
N GLY A 79 19.61 18.51 10.93
CA GLY A 79 20.88 17.80 10.73
C GLY A 79 20.91 16.95 9.48
N ASP A 80 21.82 16.02 9.42
CA ASP A 80 22.19 15.26 8.23
C ASP A 80 22.15 13.74 8.42
N THR A 81 21.60 13.30 9.55
CA THR A 81 21.66 11.89 9.94
C THR A 81 20.33 11.41 10.49
N VAL A 82 19.83 10.28 9.96
CA VAL A 82 18.69 9.55 10.51
C VAL A 82 19.02 8.08 10.57
N ALA A 83 18.80 7.46 11.73
CA ALA A 83 18.84 6.02 11.88
C ALA A 83 17.57 5.52 12.57
N ILE A 84 17.17 4.28 12.27
CA ILE A 84 15.99 3.64 12.88
C ILE A 84 16.43 2.30 13.48
N THR A 85 16.07 2.07 14.75
CA THR A 85 16.11 0.75 15.36
C THR A 85 14.80 0.05 15.09
N PHE A 86 14.86 -1.08 14.40
CA PHE A 86 13.72 -1.93 14.13
C PHE A 86 13.53 -2.93 15.28
N GLY A 87 12.31 -3.05 15.77
CA GLY A 87 12.01 -3.91 16.92
C GLY A 87 12.00 -5.41 16.59
N GLY A 88 11.82 -6.23 17.63
CA GLY A 88 11.89 -7.69 17.57
C GLY A 88 10.79 -8.37 16.75
N ALA A 89 9.68 -7.67 16.47
CA ALA A 89 8.61 -8.17 15.60
C ALA A 89 8.87 -7.90 14.10
N THR A 90 9.97 -7.23 13.76
CA THR A 90 10.39 -7.07 12.35
C THR A 90 10.79 -8.41 11.76
N ILE A 91 10.33 -8.73 10.57
CA ILE A 91 10.77 -9.90 9.81
C ILE A 91 12.10 -9.56 9.13
N ASP A 92 13.11 -10.41 9.36
CA ASP A 92 14.42 -10.23 8.74
C ASP A 92 14.32 -10.18 7.22
N THR A 93 15.14 -9.37 6.61
CA THR A 93 15.20 -9.12 5.17
C THR A 93 14.00 -8.35 4.58
N THR A 94 13.12 -7.79 5.41
CA THR A 94 12.05 -6.92 4.91
C THR A 94 12.66 -5.75 4.13
N LEU A 95 12.19 -5.55 2.92
CA LEU A 95 12.59 -4.43 2.06
C LEU A 95 11.81 -3.18 2.44
N ILE A 96 12.53 -2.12 2.72
CA ILE A 96 11.96 -0.78 2.89
C ILE A 96 12.51 0.19 1.84
N GLY A 97 11.67 1.12 1.41
CA GLY A 97 12.09 2.33 0.72
C GLY A 97 12.14 3.50 1.69
N TYR A 98 13.11 4.41 1.53
CA TYR A 98 13.19 5.65 2.29
C TYR A 98 13.71 6.78 1.40
N ARG A 99 13.29 8.00 1.69
CA ARG A 99 13.70 9.20 0.95
C ARG A 99 13.60 10.47 1.79
N ILE A 100 14.19 11.53 1.29
CA ILE A 100 14.12 12.87 1.87
C ILE A 100 13.42 13.80 0.88
N SER A 101 12.46 14.59 1.37
CA SER A 101 11.81 15.71 0.65
C SER A 101 11.37 15.41 -0.78
N GLY A 102 10.84 14.19 -1.02
CA GLY A 102 10.35 13.77 -2.33
C GLY A 102 11.41 13.37 -3.35
N MET A 103 12.68 13.32 -2.96
CA MET A 103 13.77 12.80 -3.80
C MET A 103 13.55 11.32 -4.13
N ASP A 104 14.42 10.76 -4.96
CA ASP A 104 14.37 9.35 -5.34
C ASP A 104 14.44 8.41 -4.14
N TRP A 105 13.75 7.29 -4.24
CA TRP A 105 13.75 6.26 -3.22
C TRP A 105 15.09 5.54 -3.11
N ASN A 106 15.62 5.46 -1.90
CA ASN A 106 16.66 4.53 -1.51
C ASN A 106 16.01 3.27 -0.94
N PHE A 107 16.61 2.10 -1.16
CA PHE A 107 16.10 0.83 -0.65
C PHE A 107 17.14 0.09 0.17
N THR A 108 16.70 -0.57 1.23
CA THR A 108 17.55 -1.47 2.04
C THR A 108 16.70 -2.58 2.66
N ASN A 109 17.35 -3.71 2.96
CA ASN A 109 16.74 -4.77 3.77
C ASN A 109 17.01 -4.50 5.25
N VAL A 110 15.95 -4.58 6.06
CA VAL A 110 16.09 -4.37 7.52
C VAL A 110 16.12 -5.68 8.29
N THR A 111 16.68 -5.62 9.49
CA THR A 111 16.91 -6.77 10.36
C THR A 111 16.25 -6.54 11.72
N SER A 112 15.60 -7.56 12.25
CA SER A 112 15.01 -7.58 13.60
C SER A 112 16.03 -7.17 14.68
N GLY A 113 15.63 -6.27 15.57
CA GLY A 113 16.45 -5.79 16.67
C GLY A 113 17.67 -4.94 16.28
N ALA A 114 17.82 -4.60 14.99
CA ALA A 114 19.01 -3.87 14.51
C ALA A 114 18.72 -2.38 14.25
N THR A 115 19.76 -1.56 14.39
CA THR A 115 19.77 -0.15 13.99
C THR A 115 20.30 -0.04 12.57
N HIS A 116 19.58 0.68 11.72
CA HIS A 116 19.94 0.96 10.35
C HIS A 116 20.14 2.47 10.15
N MET A 117 21.29 2.87 9.62
CA MET A 117 21.59 4.24 9.21
C MET A 117 20.96 4.46 7.84
N LEU A 118 19.90 5.25 7.77
CA LEU A 118 19.14 5.47 6.55
C LEU A 118 19.49 6.79 5.87
N VAL A 119 19.89 7.78 6.65
CA VAL A 119 20.31 9.09 6.16
C VAL A 119 21.72 9.38 6.65
N THR A 120 22.57 9.83 5.75
CA THR A 120 23.93 10.31 5.99
C THR A 120 24.12 11.64 5.26
N PRO A 121 25.19 12.39 5.51
CA PRO A 121 25.46 13.63 4.78
C PRO A 121 25.51 13.50 3.26
N GLU A 122 25.74 12.26 2.76
CA GLU A 122 25.79 11.95 1.32
C GLU A 122 24.43 11.53 0.73
N THR A 123 23.42 11.42 1.57
CA THR A 123 22.08 11.03 1.10
C THR A 123 21.46 12.16 0.27
N LEU A 124 20.95 11.83 -0.90
CA LEU A 124 20.33 12.80 -1.80
C LEU A 124 19.16 13.52 -1.10
N GLY A 125 19.14 14.82 -1.14
CA GLY A 125 18.14 15.67 -0.50
C GLY A 125 18.50 16.10 0.92
N VAL A 126 19.65 15.72 1.44
CA VAL A 126 20.20 16.30 2.68
C VAL A 126 20.80 17.66 2.37
N ASP A 127 20.15 18.68 2.87
CA ASP A 127 20.60 20.06 2.75
C ASP A 127 21.29 20.54 4.05
N GLN A 128 21.85 21.75 4.01
CA GLN A 128 22.33 22.40 5.21
C GLN A 128 21.20 22.53 6.23
N PRO A 129 21.43 22.17 7.48
CA PRO A 129 20.39 22.18 8.50
C PRO A 129 19.79 23.57 8.66
N ASP A 130 18.57 23.75 8.17
CA ASP A 130 17.75 24.95 8.41
C ASP A 130 16.66 24.58 9.43
N PRO A 131 16.70 25.12 10.65
CA PRO A 131 15.70 24.83 11.68
C PRO A 131 14.31 25.35 11.33
N PHE A 132 14.19 26.26 10.35
CA PHE A 132 12.91 26.82 9.88
C PHE A 132 12.32 26.05 8.70
N ASN A 133 13.10 25.21 8.04
CA ASN A 133 12.64 24.36 6.93
C ASN A 133 13.15 22.92 7.17
N PRO A 134 12.45 22.14 8.00
CA PRO A 134 12.88 20.80 8.34
C PRO A 134 12.82 19.89 7.11
N GLN A 135 13.85 19.06 6.94
CA GLN A 135 13.87 18.03 5.94
C GLN A 135 12.78 16.98 6.25
N ARG A 136 12.00 16.58 5.27
CA ARG A 136 10.98 15.58 5.42
C ARG A 136 11.57 14.19 5.13
N PHE A 137 11.68 13.35 6.16
CA PHE A 137 11.96 11.93 6.00
C PHE A 137 10.67 11.16 5.73
N GLU A 138 10.71 10.23 4.79
CA GLU A 138 9.64 9.28 4.52
C GLU A 138 10.20 7.87 4.38
N LEU A 139 9.56 6.91 5.05
CA LEU A 139 9.81 5.47 4.94
C LEU A 139 8.54 4.77 4.51
N ARG A 140 8.65 3.78 3.62
CA ARG A 140 7.57 2.85 3.24
C ARG A 140 8.08 1.41 3.25
N VAL A 141 7.24 0.51 3.74
CA VAL A 141 7.48 -0.94 3.65
C VAL A 141 7.13 -1.39 2.24
N SER A 142 8.11 -1.93 1.53
CA SER A 142 7.92 -2.40 0.15
C SER A 142 7.24 -3.77 0.10
N ASN A 143 7.69 -4.71 0.93
CA ASN A 143 7.11 -6.05 0.96
C ASN A 143 5.71 -6.06 1.57
N TRP A 144 4.74 -6.64 0.87
CA TRP A 144 3.43 -6.92 1.43
C TRP A 144 3.52 -8.03 2.50
N GLY A 145 2.80 -7.85 3.60
CA GLY A 145 2.68 -8.89 4.64
C GLY A 145 3.96 -9.21 5.43
N TYR A 146 5.06 -8.49 5.20
CA TYR A 146 6.26 -8.57 6.02
C TYR A 146 6.13 -7.58 7.17
N GLY A 147 6.14 -8.08 8.41
CA GLY A 147 6.04 -7.25 9.61
C GLY A 147 7.25 -6.35 9.78
N VAL A 148 6.99 -5.08 10.08
CA VAL A 148 7.99 -4.10 10.51
C VAL A 148 7.56 -3.50 11.83
N GLN A 149 8.46 -3.47 12.78
CA GLN A 149 8.29 -2.77 14.07
C GLN A 149 9.28 -1.61 14.15
N ILE A 150 8.80 -0.43 14.45
CA ILE A 150 9.63 0.71 14.82
C ILE A 150 9.84 0.67 16.33
N ASP A 151 11.10 0.61 16.80
CA ASP A 151 11.44 0.67 18.23
C ASP A 151 11.95 2.06 18.63
N LYS A 152 12.92 2.59 17.88
CA LYS A 152 13.51 3.92 18.14
C LYS A 152 13.81 4.64 16.83
N VAL A 153 13.75 5.97 16.88
CA VAL A 153 14.23 6.86 15.83
C VAL A 153 15.39 7.69 16.39
N HIS A 154 16.43 7.84 15.60
CA HIS A 154 17.66 8.53 15.99
C HIS A 154 18.01 9.61 14.97
N VAL A 155 18.44 10.75 15.47
CA VAL A 155 19.08 11.84 14.68
C VAL A 155 20.43 12.16 15.26
N ALA A 156 21.24 12.97 14.58
CA ALA A 156 22.54 13.38 15.09
C ALA A 156 22.40 14.09 16.46
N ALA A 157 23.44 14.04 17.27
CA ALA A 157 23.47 14.69 18.58
C ALA A 157 23.17 16.20 18.48
N GLY A 158 22.28 16.68 19.34
CA GLY A 158 21.84 18.08 19.35
C GLY A 158 20.84 18.46 18.27
N GLN A 159 20.42 17.50 17.42
CA GLN A 159 19.39 17.69 16.42
C GLN A 159 18.02 17.21 16.93
N SER A 160 16.96 17.56 16.21
CA SER A 160 15.57 17.33 16.66
C SER A 160 14.71 16.71 15.59
N LEU A 161 13.69 15.95 16.03
CA LEU A 161 12.54 15.60 15.19
C LEU A 161 11.54 16.76 15.17
N ILE A 162 10.78 16.85 14.10
CA ILE A 162 9.78 17.89 13.89
C ILE A 162 8.53 17.21 13.31
N LYS A 163 7.35 17.56 13.83
CA LYS A 163 6.08 17.09 13.24
C LYS A 163 5.87 17.76 11.88
N ILE A 164 5.71 16.96 10.84
CA ILE A 164 5.35 17.44 9.50
C ILE A 164 3.82 17.42 9.38
N PRO A 165 3.18 18.47 8.88
CA PRO A 165 1.74 18.47 8.59
C PRO A 165 1.39 17.37 7.59
N ASN A 166 0.22 16.75 7.77
CA ASN A 166 -0.33 15.83 6.78
C ASN A 166 -0.76 16.60 5.54
N PHE A 167 -0.84 15.89 4.42
CA PHE A 167 -1.45 16.41 3.20
C PHE A 167 -2.95 16.64 3.39
N ASN A 168 -3.53 17.48 2.54
CA ASN A 168 -4.92 17.93 2.69
C ASN A 168 -5.95 16.87 2.28
N ARG A 169 -5.54 15.89 1.49
CA ARG A 169 -6.41 14.82 0.95
C ARG A 169 -5.93 13.48 1.44
N THR A 170 -6.87 12.57 1.59
CA THR A 170 -6.56 11.20 2.01
C THR A 170 -7.33 10.18 1.19
N ILE A 171 -6.63 9.16 0.69
CA ILE A 171 -7.21 8.04 -0.02
C ILE A 171 -6.86 6.72 0.69
N GLU A 172 -7.85 5.85 0.91
CA GLU A 172 -7.62 4.49 1.37
C GLU A 172 -7.94 3.50 0.26
N PHE A 173 -7.03 2.55 0.02
CA PHE A 173 -7.24 1.41 -0.87
C PHE A 173 -7.53 0.17 -0.03
N ILE A 174 -8.68 -0.46 -0.26
CA ILE A 174 -9.06 -1.72 0.38
C ILE A 174 -9.00 -2.78 -0.72
N GLY A 175 -8.16 -3.81 -0.54
CA GLY A 175 -7.94 -4.75 -1.64
C GLY A 175 -7.28 -6.06 -1.27
N ASP A 176 -6.88 -6.76 -2.31
CA ASP A 176 -6.17 -8.03 -2.26
C ASP A 176 -4.75 -7.92 -2.84
N SER A 177 -4.25 -8.98 -3.45
CA SER A 177 -2.92 -9.04 -4.09
C SER A 177 -2.72 -8.00 -5.20
N LEU A 178 -3.79 -7.60 -5.89
CA LEU A 178 -3.73 -6.62 -6.96
C LEU A 178 -3.42 -5.22 -6.40
N SER A 179 -4.06 -4.85 -5.31
CA SER A 179 -3.84 -3.58 -4.61
C SER A 179 -2.53 -3.57 -3.82
N SER A 180 -2.09 -4.71 -3.29
CA SER A 180 -0.81 -4.83 -2.59
C SER A 180 0.40 -4.89 -3.51
N GLY A 181 0.21 -4.90 -4.84
CA GLY A 181 1.28 -4.91 -5.83
C GLY A 181 2.05 -6.23 -5.91
N MET A 182 1.42 -7.36 -5.57
CA MET A 182 2.07 -8.67 -5.64
C MET A 182 2.62 -8.92 -7.05
N TYR A 183 3.86 -9.43 -7.13
CA TYR A 183 4.65 -9.68 -8.34
C TYR A 183 5.14 -8.46 -9.11
N THR A 184 4.86 -7.24 -8.70
CA THR A 184 5.56 -6.07 -9.25
C THR A 184 6.96 -5.94 -8.65
N SER A 185 7.81 -5.11 -9.25
CA SER A 185 9.25 -5.06 -8.95
C SER A 185 9.60 -4.67 -7.52
N TYR A 186 8.90 -3.70 -6.95
CA TYR A 186 9.02 -3.27 -5.56
C TYR A 186 7.72 -3.52 -4.80
N GLU A 187 7.01 -4.59 -5.19
CA GLU A 187 5.74 -5.00 -4.58
C GLU A 187 4.81 -3.80 -4.29
N SER A 188 4.49 -3.54 -3.02
CA SER A 188 3.56 -2.45 -2.67
C SER A 188 3.94 -1.10 -3.28
N MET A 189 5.23 -0.79 -3.40
CA MET A 189 5.73 0.49 -3.94
C MET A 189 5.79 0.53 -5.49
N SER A 190 5.40 -0.54 -6.17
CA SER A 190 5.21 -0.58 -7.63
C SER A 190 3.77 -0.92 -8.00
N GLY A 191 2.90 -1.17 -7.03
CA GLY A 191 1.48 -1.44 -7.25
C GLY A 191 0.69 -0.20 -7.69
N PHE A 192 -0.48 -0.42 -8.31
CA PHE A 192 -1.32 0.69 -8.78
C PHE A 192 -1.82 1.59 -7.64
N ALA A 193 -2.13 1.01 -6.47
CA ALA A 193 -2.63 1.76 -5.32
C ALA A 193 -1.60 2.79 -4.83
N TYR A 194 -0.33 2.36 -4.67
CA TYR A 194 0.77 3.28 -4.41
C TYR A 194 0.93 4.31 -5.52
N GLY A 195 0.91 3.86 -6.80
CA GLY A 195 1.05 4.73 -7.96
C GLY A 195 0.01 5.84 -8.02
N VAL A 196 -1.23 5.57 -7.60
CA VAL A 196 -2.29 6.59 -7.49
C VAL A 196 -2.01 7.57 -6.36
N GLY A 197 -1.73 7.07 -5.15
CA GLY A 197 -1.45 7.93 -4.00
C GLY A 197 -0.27 8.86 -4.23
N ALA A 198 0.86 8.29 -4.65
CA ALA A 198 2.07 9.06 -4.94
C ALA A 198 1.90 9.99 -6.16
N GLY A 199 1.15 9.56 -7.18
CA GLY A 199 0.96 10.31 -8.42
C GLY A 199 0.00 11.48 -8.31
N LEU A 200 -0.92 11.47 -7.36
CA LEU A 200 -1.80 12.62 -7.09
C LEU A 200 -1.04 13.78 -6.42
N GLY A 201 0.05 13.47 -5.72
CA GLY A 201 0.79 14.47 -4.95
C GLY A 201 0.10 14.78 -3.63
N ASP A 202 -0.09 16.00 -3.20
CA ASP A 202 -0.69 16.45 -1.93
C ASP A 202 -1.81 15.54 -1.38
N THR A 203 -1.48 14.26 -1.18
CA THR A 203 -2.43 13.18 -0.85
C THR A 203 -1.77 12.17 0.09
N GLU A 204 -2.36 12.00 1.27
CA GLU A 204 -2.08 10.85 2.13
C GLU A 204 -2.73 9.61 1.53
N TYR A 205 -2.04 8.46 1.58
CA TYR A 205 -2.60 7.20 1.10
C TYR A 205 -2.32 6.04 2.04
N TYR A 206 -3.31 5.18 2.19
CA TYR A 206 -3.27 3.98 3.00
C TYR A 206 -3.66 2.78 2.14
N ILE A 207 -2.95 1.67 2.28
CA ILE A 207 -3.21 0.46 1.50
C ILE A 207 -3.50 -0.68 2.48
N THR A 208 -4.78 -0.92 2.71
CA THR A 208 -5.29 -2.02 3.54
C THR A 208 -5.61 -3.21 2.63
N ALA A 209 -4.54 -3.83 2.14
CA ALA A 209 -4.61 -4.90 1.15
C ALA A 209 -3.67 -6.05 1.51
N TYR A 210 -4.10 -7.29 1.20
CA TYR A 210 -3.33 -8.49 1.48
C TYR A 210 -3.59 -9.56 0.41
N PRO A 211 -2.52 -10.22 -0.12
CA PRO A 211 -2.67 -11.27 -1.11
C PRO A 211 -3.51 -12.46 -0.66
N GLY A 212 -4.35 -12.96 -1.57
CA GLY A 212 -5.17 -14.15 -1.34
C GLY A 212 -6.45 -13.90 -0.53
N ILE A 213 -6.66 -12.71 0.02
CA ILE A 213 -7.83 -12.43 0.84
C ILE A 213 -9.10 -12.33 -0.01
N CYS A 214 -10.19 -12.96 0.43
CA CYS A 214 -11.53 -12.73 -0.09
C CYS A 214 -12.18 -11.50 0.56
N VAL A 215 -13.21 -10.92 -0.06
CA VAL A 215 -14.07 -9.98 0.67
C VAL A 215 -14.96 -10.74 1.65
N THR A 216 -15.46 -11.92 1.25
CA THR A 216 -16.27 -12.81 2.07
C THR A 216 -15.50 -13.34 3.27
N ASP A 217 -16.13 -13.34 4.46
CA ASP A 217 -15.50 -13.77 5.71
C ASP A 217 -15.40 -15.30 5.80
N GLN A 218 -14.37 -15.84 5.18
CA GLN A 218 -14.01 -17.25 5.20
C GLN A 218 -12.52 -17.44 4.94
N ASP A 219 -12.02 -18.66 5.06
CA ASP A 219 -10.65 -19.01 4.66
C ASP A 219 -10.51 -18.94 3.13
N CYS A 220 -9.59 -18.09 2.67
CA CYS A 220 -9.19 -18.00 1.28
C CYS A 220 -7.67 -17.99 1.20
N TRP A 221 -7.10 -19.00 0.56
CA TRP A 221 -5.66 -19.13 0.35
C TRP A 221 -4.84 -19.03 1.65
N GLY A 222 -5.39 -19.57 2.76
CA GLY A 222 -4.75 -19.56 4.07
C GLY A 222 -4.90 -18.24 4.85
N ASN A 223 -5.69 -17.29 4.35
CA ASN A 223 -6.21 -16.19 5.15
C ASN A 223 -7.49 -16.67 5.83
N PRO A 224 -7.51 -16.90 7.13
CA PRO A 224 -8.65 -17.54 7.81
C PRO A 224 -9.90 -16.66 7.87
N ARG A 225 -9.76 -15.36 7.62
CA ARG A 225 -10.86 -14.38 7.63
C ARG A 225 -10.83 -13.50 6.39
N GLY A 226 -11.98 -13.02 5.95
CA GLY A 226 -12.11 -12.13 4.81
C GLY A 226 -11.89 -10.66 5.14
N GLN A 227 -11.77 -9.84 4.09
CA GLN A 227 -11.51 -8.40 4.24
C GLN A 227 -12.66 -7.66 4.93
N VAL A 228 -13.91 -8.12 4.78
CA VAL A 228 -15.07 -7.58 5.50
C VAL A 228 -14.88 -7.65 7.01
N HIS A 229 -14.15 -8.65 7.53
CA HIS A 229 -13.75 -8.73 8.93
C HIS A 229 -12.45 -7.98 9.18
N GLN A 230 -11.38 -8.27 8.42
CA GLN A 230 -10.03 -7.79 8.72
C GLN A 230 -9.89 -6.27 8.63
N TRP A 231 -10.72 -5.61 7.83
CA TRP A 231 -10.67 -4.15 7.72
C TRP A 231 -10.94 -3.41 9.04
N PHE A 232 -11.55 -4.07 10.01
CA PHE A 232 -11.81 -3.47 11.34
C PHE A 232 -10.70 -3.72 12.35
N TYR A 233 -9.58 -4.35 11.95
CA TYR A 233 -8.48 -4.71 12.85
C TYR A 233 -7.16 -4.08 12.39
N THR A 234 -6.21 -4.00 13.32
CA THR A 234 -4.89 -3.41 13.09
C THR A 234 -4.01 -4.28 12.22
N THR A 235 -4.16 -5.62 12.35
CA THR A 235 -3.37 -6.60 11.58
C THR A 235 -4.28 -7.50 10.78
N ASP A 236 -3.72 -8.08 9.71
CA ASP A 236 -4.35 -9.20 9.05
C ASP A 236 -4.39 -10.44 9.97
N THR A 237 -5.16 -11.45 9.59
CA THR A 237 -5.25 -12.73 10.31
C THR A 237 -4.29 -13.79 9.78
N SER A 238 -3.25 -13.39 9.03
CA SER A 238 -2.19 -14.29 8.59
C SER A 238 -1.42 -14.88 9.79
N TRP A 239 -0.60 -15.89 9.53
CA TRP A 239 0.25 -16.50 10.56
C TRP A 239 1.18 -15.47 11.26
N ARG A 240 1.50 -14.35 10.61
CA ARG A 240 2.34 -13.27 11.15
C ARG A 240 1.60 -12.49 12.22
N GLY A 241 0.38 -12.04 11.90
CA GLY A 241 -0.50 -11.38 12.85
C GLY A 241 -0.86 -12.30 14.01
N THR A 242 -1.21 -13.56 13.72
CA THR A 242 -1.56 -14.55 14.75
C THR A 242 -0.39 -14.91 15.67
N LYS A 243 0.85 -14.83 15.19
CA LYS A 243 2.04 -15.02 16.03
C LYS A 243 2.16 -13.97 17.14
N LEU A 244 1.74 -12.73 16.88
CA LEU A 244 1.79 -11.63 17.87
C LEU A 244 0.52 -11.56 18.73
N TRP A 245 -0.64 -11.71 18.12
CA TRP A 245 -1.93 -11.42 18.74
C TRP A 245 -2.80 -12.65 18.98
N GLY A 246 -2.31 -13.84 18.62
CA GLY A 246 -3.10 -15.05 18.62
C GLY A 246 -4.31 -14.92 17.68
N ASN A 247 -5.47 -15.42 18.12
CA ASN A 247 -6.72 -15.32 17.35
C ASN A 247 -7.52 -14.04 17.65
N ASN A 248 -6.96 -13.11 18.41
CA ASN A 248 -7.62 -11.87 18.84
C ASN A 248 -6.77 -10.68 18.42
N PRO A 249 -6.75 -10.30 17.14
CA PRO A 249 -6.05 -9.11 16.67
C PRO A 249 -6.62 -7.88 17.37
N GLU A 250 -5.77 -6.87 17.55
CA GLU A 250 -6.17 -5.57 18.11
C GLU A 250 -7.17 -4.91 17.17
N PRO A 251 -8.36 -4.47 17.63
CA PRO A 251 -9.28 -3.68 16.83
C PRO A 251 -8.61 -2.39 16.37
N TRP A 252 -8.89 -1.99 15.13
CA TRP A 252 -8.41 -0.70 14.63
C TRP A 252 -9.22 0.44 15.24
N ASP A 253 -8.52 1.34 15.93
CA ASP A 253 -9.15 2.55 16.46
C ASP A 253 -9.15 3.65 15.39
N PHE A 254 -10.24 3.73 14.63
CA PHE A 254 -10.41 4.71 13.56
C PHE A 254 -10.32 6.17 14.04
N SER A 255 -10.53 6.43 15.34
CA SER A 255 -10.41 7.78 15.91
C SER A 255 -8.96 8.25 16.09
N LYS A 256 -8.02 7.32 16.10
CA LYS A 256 -6.57 7.60 16.19
C LYS A 256 -5.88 7.75 14.84
N GLN A 257 -6.61 7.56 13.76
CA GLN A 257 -6.07 7.77 12.42
C GLN A 257 -5.78 9.26 12.21
N GLU A 258 -4.57 9.61 11.79
CA GLU A 258 -4.15 11.03 11.67
C GLU A 258 -5.00 11.81 10.65
N THR A 259 -5.46 11.17 9.60
CA THR A 259 -6.33 11.76 8.58
C THR A 259 -7.46 10.80 8.21
N THR A 260 -8.66 11.33 8.05
CA THR A 260 -9.83 10.56 7.61
C THR A 260 -9.83 10.53 6.08
N PRO A 261 -10.05 9.36 5.44
CA PRO A 261 -10.17 9.28 3.99
C PRO A 261 -11.29 10.15 3.42
N ASP A 262 -10.97 10.92 2.38
CA ASP A 262 -11.94 11.61 1.52
C ASP A 262 -12.46 10.66 0.44
N LEU A 263 -11.62 9.69 0.07
CA LEU A 263 -11.91 8.70 -0.96
C LEU A 263 -11.46 7.31 -0.50
N VAL A 264 -12.31 6.32 -0.68
CA VAL A 264 -11.99 4.90 -0.48
C VAL A 264 -12.14 4.16 -1.80
N VAL A 265 -11.11 3.49 -2.26
CA VAL A 265 -11.15 2.63 -3.45
C VAL A 265 -11.15 1.17 -3.01
N ILE A 266 -12.17 0.43 -3.40
CA ILE A 266 -12.32 -1.00 -3.08
C ILE A 266 -12.09 -1.81 -4.34
N ASN A 267 -11.03 -2.63 -4.34
CA ASN A 267 -10.74 -3.59 -5.41
C ASN A 267 -10.61 -4.99 -4.80
N LEU A 268 -11.73 -5.67 -4.66
CA LEU A 268 -11.88 -6.98 -4.02
C LEU A 268 -12.82 -7.88 -4.81
N GLY A 269 -12.64 -9.18 -4.68
CA GLY A 269 -13.47 -10.20 -5.30
C GLY A 269 -12.71 -11.14 -6.24
N THR A 270 -11.45 -10.85 -6.57
CA THR A 270 -10.63 -11.73 -7.41
C THR A 270 -10.51 -13.12 -6.80
N ASN A 271 -10.28 -13.19 -5.49
CA ASN A 271 -10.18 -14.45 -4.77
C ASN A 271 -11.56 -15.10 -4.55
N ASP A 272 -12.59 -14.31 -4.30
CA ASP A 272 -13.98 -14.80 -4.21
C ASP A 272 -14.44 -15.44 -5.54
N ASN A 273 -14.06 -14.86 -6.67
CA ASN A 273 -14.39 -15.39 -8.01
C ASN A 273 -13.63 -16.69 -8.35
N ASN A 274 -12.56 -17.01 -7.64
CA ASN A 274 -11.83 -18.24 -7.86
C ASN A 274 -12.60 -19.44 -7.30
N SER A 275 -12.93 -20.39 -8.18
CA SER A 275 -13.71 -21.58 -7.81
C SER A 275 -13.09 -22.43 -6.69
N ALA A 276 -11.76 -22.33 -6.48
CA ALA A 276 -11.08 -23.05 -5.39
C ALA A 276 -11.52 -22.57 -3.99
N ASN A 277 -11.97 -21.33 -3.87
CA ASN A 277 -12.43 -20.76 -2.61
C ASN A 277 -13.94 -20.98 -2.36
N ASN A 278 -14.66 -21.49 -3.35
CA ASN A 278 -16.06 -21.90 -3.23
C ASN A 278 -17.00 -20.82 -2.62
N VAL A 279 -16.75 -19.54 -2.95
CA VAL A 279 -17.61 -18.42 -2.56
C VAL A 279 -18.82 -18.37 -3.49
N THR A 280 -20.04 -18.29 -2.95
CA THR A 280 -21.23 -18.07 -3.77
C THR A 280 -21.34 -16.59 -4.15
N THR A 281 -21.96 -16.31 -5.31
CA THR A 281 -22.24 -14.93 -5.75
C THR A 281 -23.05 -14.15 -4.70
N SER A 282 -23.98 -14.81 -4.02
CA SER A 282 -24.78 -14.22 -2.94
C SER A 282 -23.92 -13.82 -1.74
N ASP A 283 -22.98 -14.68 -1.31
CA ASP A 283 -22.11 -14.38 -0.18
C ASP A 283 -21.15 -13.22 -0.52
N PHE A 284 -20.63 -13.21 -1.75
CA PHE A 284 -19.83 -12.10 -2.27
C PHE A 284 -20.58 -10.77 -2.21
N ILE A 285 -21.80 -10.71 -2.77
CA ILE A 285 -22.63 -9.48 -2.78
C ILE A 285 -22.91 -9.02 -1.34
N ASN A 286 -23.28 -9.95 -0.45
CA ASN A 286 -23.58 -9.64 0.95
C ASN A 286 -22.35 -9.09 1.69
N ALA A 287 -21.18 -9.72 1.52
CA ALA A 287 -19.95 -9.29 2.16
C ALA A 287 -19.47 -7.93 1.64
N TYR A 288 -19.56 -7.73 0.32
CA TYR A 288 -19.17 -6.45 -0.30
C TYR A 288 -20.08 -5.31 0.15
N THR A 289 -21.39 -5.55 0.19
CA THR A 289 -22.38 -4.59 0.70
C THR A 289 -22.11 -4.23 2.16
N LYS A 290 -21.85 -5.22 3.01
CA LYS A 290 -21.48 -4.99 4.42
C LYS A 290 -20.19 -4.19 4.55
N LEU A 291 -19.18 -4.46 3.73
CA LEU A 291 -17.93 -3.71 3.76
C LEU A 291 -18.17 -2.22 3.44
N ILE A 292 -18.96 -1.92 2.40
CA ILE A 292 -19.30 -0.52 2.05
C ILE A 292 -20.08 0.14 3.19
N GLN A 293 -21.05 -0.55 3.79
CA GLN A 293 -21.80 -0.04 4.96
C GLN A 293 -20.88 0.23 6.15
N GLY A 294 -19.89 -0.64 6.36
CA GLY A 294 -18.86 -0.45 7.39
C GLY A 294 -17.97 0.76 7.11
N VAL A 295 -17.50 0.90 5.88
CA VAL A 295 -16.70 2.05 5.43
C VAL A 295 -17.48 3.35 5.63
N HIS A 296 -18.72 3.40 5.19
CA HIS A 296 -19.58 4.57 5.37
C HIS A 296 -19.85 4.88 6.85
N GLY A 297 -19.99 3.86 7.68
CA GLY A 297 -20.14 4.01 9.13
C GLY A 297 -18.91 4.63 9.81
N LYS A 298 -17.70 4.33 9.32
CA LYS A 298 -16.44 4.89 9.85
C LYS A 298 -16.05 6.22 9.19
N TYR A 299 -16.36 6.39 7.91
CA TYR A 299 -16.02 7.55 7.10
C TYR A 299 -17.25 8.12 6.39
N PRO A 300 -18.17 8.74 7.12
CA PRO A 300 -19.49 9.13 6.58
C PRO A 300 -19.44 10.20 5.47
N LYS A 301 -18.29 10.87 5.31
CA LYS A 301 -18.09 11.89 4.27
C LYS A 301 -17.28 11.38 3.08
N ALA A 302 -16.68 10.17 3.20
CA ALA A 302 -15.85 9.61 2.14
C ALA A 302 -16.69 9.20 0.94
N GLN A 303 -16.15 9.48 -0.26
CA GLN A 303 -16.65 8.87 -1.47
C GLN A 303 -16.07 7.45 -1.59
N VAL A 304 -16.83 6.51 -2.13
CA VAL A 304 -16.41 5.12 -2.31
C VAL A 304 -16.39 4.80 -3.80
N VAL A 305 -15.24 4.33 -4.28
CA VAL A 305 -15.09 3.82 -5.65
C VAL A 305 -15.01 2.30 -5.60
N VAL A 306 -16.02 1.65 -6.15
CA VAL A 306 -16.02 0.22 -6.44
C VAL A 306 -15.29 0.01 -7.76
N MET A 307 -14.11 -0.58 -7.67
CA MET A 307 -13.22 -0.77 -8.81
C MET A 307 -13.42 -2.15 -9.42
N GLN A 308 -13.68 -2.21 -10.73
CA GLN A 308 -13.83 -3.43 -11.50
C GLN A 308 -12.60 -4.33 -11.38
N LEU A 309 -12.82 -5.64 -11.31
CA LEU A 309 -11.76 -6.63 -11.33
C LEU A 309 -11.22 -6.85 -12.74
N TRP A 310 -9.98 -7.33 -12.81
CA TRP A 310 -9.41 -7.98 -14.00
C TRP A 310 -8.89 -9.36 -13.57
N ILE A 311 -9.52 -10.41 -14.02
CA ILE A 311 -9.15 -11.77 -13.63
C ILE A 311 -8.09 -12.36 -14.58
N GLY A 312 -7.77 -11.66 -15.64
CA GLY A 312 -6.80 -12.09 -16.65
C GLY A 312 -7.38 -12.05 -18.06
N PHE A 313 -6.81 -12.86 -18.93
CA PHE A 313 -7.18 -12.94 -20.33
C PHE A 313 -7.34 -14.38 -20.76
N TYR A 314 -8.30 -14.65 -21.62
CA TYR A 314 -8.47 -15.93 -22.27
C TYR A 314 -8.32 -15.77 -23.78
N GLN A 315 -7.79 -16.80 -24.43
CA GLN A 315 -7.64 -16.82 -25.89
C GLN A 315 -9.00 -16.88 -26.56
N ASN A 316 -9.21 -15.99 -27.53
CA ASN A 316 -10.41 -15.93 -28.35
C ASN A 316 -9.99 -15.82 -29.83
N GLY A 317 -9.94 -16.97 -30.53
CA GLY A 317 -9.38 -17.04 -31.88
C GLY A 317 -7.89 -16.65 -31.90
N ASN A 318 -7.54 -15.64 -32.69
CA ASN A 318 -6.19 -15.11 -32.80
C ASN A 318 -5.93 -13.90 -31.89
N SER A 319 -6.83 -13.64 -30.93
CA SER A 319 -6.72 -12.54 -29.99
C SER A 319 -6.95 -13.01 -28.55
N PHE A 320 -6.82 -12.07 -27.60
CA PHE A 320 -7.13 -12.30 -26.21
C PHE A 320 -8.24 -11.36 -25.75
N SER A 321 -9.19 -11.91 -25.02
CA SER A 321 -10.29 -11.16 -24.42
C SER A 321 -10.08 -11.06 -22.91
N GLN A 322 -10.31 -9.89 -22.34
CA GLN A 322 -10.21 -9.66 -20.91
C GLN A 322 -11.35 -10.37 -20.18
N ASN A 323 -11.00 -11.05 -19.08
CA ASN A 323 -11.96 -11.63 -18.16
C ASN A 323 -12.20 -10.63 -17.01
N LEU A 324 -13.43 -10.17 -16.87
CA LEU A 324 -13.88 -9.25 -15.83
C LEU A 324 -14.79 -10.05 -14.87
N GLY A 325 -14.27 -10.37 -13.68
CA GLY A 325 -15.08 -11.04 -12.67
C GLY A 325 -16.10 -10.10 -12.03
N TYR A 326 -17.27 -10.64 -11.72
CA TYR A 326 -18.37 -9.93 -11.03
C TYR A 326 -18.75 -8.58 -11.64
N GLU A 327 -18.64 -8.43 -12.99
CA GLU A 327 -18.91 -7.13 -13.66
C GLU A 327 -20.33 -6.61 -13.35
N GLN A 328 -21.33 -7.49 -13.48
CA GLN A 328 -22.73 -7.11 -13.23
C GLN A 328 -22.99 -6.92 -11.74
N GLU A 329 -22.51 -7.82 -10.91
CA GLU A 329 -22.71 -7.79 -9.46
C GLU A 329 -22.15 -6.49 -8.84
N LEU A 330 -20.95 -6.04 -9.26
CA LEU A 330 -20.38 -4.79 -8.80
C LEU A 330 -21.18 -3.57 -9.25
N GLN A 331 -21.72 -3.59 -10.48
CA GLN A 331 -22.62 -2.53 -10.95
C GLN A 331 -23.95 -2.53 -10.19
N ASP A 332 -24.51 -3.70 -9.89
CA ASP A 332 -25.75 -3.83 -9.12
C ASP A 332 -25.55 -3.35 -7.67
N ILE A 333 -24.39 -3.64 -7.04
CA ILE A 333 -24.03 -3.10 -5.72
C ILE A 333 -24.01 -1.57 -5.77
N VAL A 334 -23.35 -0.98 -6.77
CA VAL A 334 -23.31 0.49 -6.92
C VAL A 334 -24.71 1.06 -7.13
N ALA A 335 -25.53 0.41 -7.96
CA ALA A 335 -26.92 0.83 -8.19
C ALA A 335 -27.76 0.75 -6.91
N TYR A 336 -27.58 -0.30 -6.09
CA TYR A 336 -28.25 -0.44 -4.80
C TYR A 336 -27.95 0.74 -3.87
N PHE A 337 -26.68 1.10 -3.69
CA PHE A 337 -26.26 2.21 -2.82
C PHE A 337 -26.70 3.59 -3.33
N ASN A 338 -27.01 3.71 -4.62
CA ASN A 338 -27.51 4.94 -5.23
C ASN A 338 -29.02 4.92 -5.46
N SER A 339 -29.72 3.89 -5.01
CA SER A 339 -31.18 3.83 -5.12
C SER A 339 -31.86 4.86 -4.18
N PRO A 340 -33.02 5.43 -4.59
CA PRO A 340 -33.77 6.32 -3.72
C PRO A 340 -34.12 5.68 -2.37
N GLU A 341 -34.41 4.39 -2.37
CA GLU A 341 -34.76 3.60 -1.19
C GLU A 341 -33.59 3.57 -0.20
N TYR A 342 -32.37 3.27 -0.66
CA TYR A 342 -31.19 3.26 0.19
C TYR A 342 -30.85 4.66 0.69
N LEU A 343 -30.81 5.64 -0.21
CA LEU A 343 -30.42 7.02 0.12
C LEU A 343 -31.39 7.68 1.10
N SER A 344 -32.66 7.29 1.11
CA SER A 344 -33.65 7.82 2.08
C SER A 344 -33.49 7.25 3.50
N ALA A 345 -32.92 6.05 3.64
CA ALA A 345 -32.71 5.34 4.90
C ALA A 345 -31.40 4.55 4.88
N PRO A 346 -30.25 5.23 4.83
CA PRO A 346 -28.95 4.56 4.69
C PRO A 346 -28.67 3.65 5.87
N GLN A 347 -28.01 2.55 5.60
CA GLN A 347 -27.62 1.56 6.59
C GLN A 347 -26.10 1.57 6.78
N ILE A 348 -25.67 1.58 8.04
CA ILE A 348 -24.26 1.43 8.42
C ILE A 348 -24.05 0.16 9.23
N TRP A 349 -22.83 -0.35 9.19
CA TRP A 349 -22.40 -1.50 9.95
C TRP A 349 -21.16 -1.17 10.80
N ASP A 350 -21.12 -1.68 12.04
CA ASP A 350 -20.04 -1.36 12.98
C ASP A 350 -18.80 -2.29 12.85
N GLY A 351 -18.93 -3.36 12.07
CA GLY A 351 -17.88 -4.36 11.87
C GLY A 351 -17.90 -5.53 12.84
N THR A 352 -18.72 -5.49 13.90
CA THR A 352 -18.67 -6.47 14.99
C THR A 352 -19.95 -7.24 15.19
N THR A 353 -21.09 -6.65 14.90
CA THR A 353 -22.42 -7.27 15.05
C THR A 353 -22.91 -7.86 13.73
N ASN A 354 -23.96 -8.69 13.80
CA ASN A 354 -24.65 -9.18 12.59
C ASN A 354 -25.74 -8.22 12.08
N THR A 355 -25.93 -7.08 12.76
CA THR A 355 -26.99 -6.13 12.47
C THR A 355 -26.42 -4.84 11.91
N THR A 356 -27.18 -4.21 11.02
CA THR A 356 -26.92 -2.85 10.55
C THR A 356 -27.80 -1.86 11.34
N THR A 357 -27.36 -0.62 11.41
CA THR A 357 -28.13 0.51 11.97
C THR A 357 -28.59 1.38 10.82
N THR A 358 -29.88 1.70 10.77
CA THR A 358 -30.42 2.68 9.82
C THR A 358 -30.19 4.08 10.35
N LEU A 359 -29.68 4.98 9.48
CA LEU A 359 -29.49 6.38 9.81
C LEU A 359 -30.81 7.15 9.69
N ASP A 360 -31.04 8.09 10.60
CA ASP A 360 -32.26 8.94 10.62
C ASP A 360 -32.27 10.02 9.53
N SER A 361 -31.14 10.26 8.90
CA SER A 361 -30.98 11.29 7.87
C SER A 361 -30.66 10.67 6.51
N PRO A 362 -31.29 11.18 5.42
CA PRO A 362 -30.92 10.78 4.07
C PRO A 362 -29.43 11.03 3.77
N SER A 363 -28.88 10.22 2.89
CA SER A 363 -27.53 10.38 2.36
C SER A 363 -27.58 10.89 0.92
N GLU A 364 -26.52 11.58 0.51
CA GLU A 364 -26.25 11.81 -0.91
C GLU A 364 -25.57 10.60 -1.53
N SER A 365 -25.56 10.52 -2.86
CA SER A 365 -24.84 9.49 -3.60
C SER A 365 -23.34 9.53 -3.30
N PHE A 366 -22.80 8.43 -2.79
CA PHE A 366 -21.40 8.36 -2.36
C PHE A 366 -20.64 7.15 -2.96
N VAL A 367 -21.34 6.22 -3.63
CA VAL A 367 -20.72 5.02 -4.22
C VAL A 367 -20.65 5.17 -5.73
N HIS A 368 -19.48 4.93 -6.30
CA HIS A 368 -19.18 5.12 -7.72
C HIS A 368 -18.53 3.87 -8.30
N TYR A 369 -18.75 3.62 -9.58
CA TYR A 369 -18.14 2.51 -10.30
C TYR A 369 -16.97 3.00 -11.15
N PHE A 370 -15.84 2.31 -11.07
CA PHE A 370 -14.70 2.52 -11.96
C PHE A 370 -14.44 1.24 -12.78
N SER A 371 -14.67 1.32 -14.08
CA SER A 371 -14.43 0.20 -14.99
C SER A 371 -12.96 0.11 -15.37
N THR A 372 -12.38 -1.08 -15.24
CA THR A 372 -11.02 -1.40 -15.72
C THR A 372 -11.02 -1.99 -17.13
N LYS A 373 -12.19 -2.09 -17.76
CA LYS A 373 -12.36 -2.68 -19.09
C LYS A 373 -11.53 -1.93 -20.13
N GLY A 374 -10.64 -2.65 -20.82
CA GLY A 374 -9.82 -2.10 -21.88
C GLY A 374 -8.55 -1.33 -21.41
N ILE A 375 -8.32 -1.17 -20.11
CA ILE A 375 -7.10 -0.55 -19.59
C ILE A 375 -5.90 -1.46 -19.81
N LEU A 376 -6.02 -2.72 -19.43
CA LEU A 376 -4.99 -3.73 -19.57
C LEU A 376 -5.09 -4.48 -20.89
N GLN A 377 -3.96 -4.89 -21.41
CA GLN A 377 -3.81 -5.80 -22.53
C GLN A 377 -3.17 -7.11 -22.03
N HIS A 378 -3.22 -8.16 -22.83
CA HIS A 378 -2.68 -9.47 -22.46
C HIS A 378 -1.22 -9.42 -22.00
N ASN A 379 -0.38 -8.60 -22.61
CA ASN A 379 1.04 -8.45 -22.27
C ASN A 379 1.30 -7.55 -21.04
N ASP A 380 0.28 -6.95 -20.46
CA ASP A 380 0.38 -6.21 -19.19
C ASP A 380 0.21 -7.12 -17.97
N ILE A 381 -0.11 -8.41 -18.19
CA ILE A 381 -0.31 -9.41 -17.16
C ILE A 381 0.94 -10.29 -17.06
N GLY A 382 1.42 -10.43 -15.84
CA GLY A 382 2.56 -11.24 -15.45
C GLY A 382 2.16 -12.55 -14.77
N PRO A 383 2.98 -13.04 -13.82
CA PRO A 383 2.70 -14.30 -13.14
C PRO A 383 1.34 -14.32 -12.46
N GLN A 384 0.66 -15.47 -12.52
CA GLN A 384 -0.59 -15.73 -11.82
C GLN A 384 -1.68 -14.65 -12.03
N TRP A 385 -1.76 -14.12 -13.27
CA TRP A 385 -2.74 -13.11 -13.67
C TRP A 385 -2.62 -11.74 -12.99
N HIS A 386 -1.50 -11.47 -12.33
CA HIS A 386 -1.22 -10.17 -11.73
C HIS A 386 -0.65 -9.20 -12.76
N PRO A 387 -0.87 -7.88 -12.62
CA PRO A 387 -0.28 -6.89 -13.50
C PRO A 387 1.26 -6.91 -13.41
N THR A 388 1.90 -6.67 -14.54
CA THR A 388 3.30 -6.24 -14.57
C THR A 388 3.43 -4.82 -14.03
N ASP A 389 4.65 -4.31 -13.81
CA ASP A 389 4.87 -2.90 -13.47
C ASP A 389 4.19 -1.96 -14.48
N VAL A 390 4.27 -2.27 -15.78
CA VAL A 390 3.59 -1.50 -16.84
C VAL A 390 2.07 -1.55 -16.68
N GLY A 391 1.53 -2.73 -16.40
CA GLY A 391 0.10 -2.90 -16.13
C GLY A 391 -0.35 -2.07 -14.92
N ALA A 392 0.40 -2.10 -13.83
CA ALA A 392 0.12 -1.32 -12.63
C ALA A 392 0.13 0.19 -12.90
N ILE A 393 1.11 0.69 -13.67
CA ILE A 393 1.19 2.09 -14.09
C ILE A 393 -0.02 2.50 -14.94
N LYS A 394 -0.45 1.66 -15.89
CA LYS A 394 -1.64 1.93 -16.70
C LYS A 394 -2.89 2.08 -15.84
N VAL A 395 -3.10 1.13 -14.92
CA VAL A 395 -4.26 1.18 -14.00
C VAL A 395 -4.20 2.44 -13.14
N ALA A 396 -3.04 2.76 -12.57
CA ALA A 396 -2.86 3.97 -11.76
C ALA A 396 -3.16 5.25 -12.57
N ALA A 397 -2.63 5.37 -13.79
CA ALA A 397 -2.86 6.54 -14.64
C ALA A 397 -4.34 6.76 -14.98
N HIS A 398 -5.06 5.68 -15.31
CA HIS A 398 -6.50 5.76 -15.59
C HIS A 398 -7.32 6.11 -14.34
N LEU A 399 -6.98 5.53 -13.18
CA LEU A 399 -7.69 5.82 -11.94
C LEU A 399 -7.42 7.26 -11.46
N ILE A 400 -6.18 7.76 -11.56
CA ILE A 400 -5.87 9.18 -11.31
C ILE A 400 -6.74 10.07 -12.19
N GLN A 401 -6.82 9.80 -13.49
CA GLN A 401 -7.64 10.60 -14.40
C GLN A 401 -9.13 10.53 -14.03
N TYR A 402 -9.63 9.36 -13.62
CA TYR A 402 -10.99 9.22 -13.14
C TYR A 402 -11.24 10.06 -11.87
N ILE A 403 -10.35 9.98 -10.88
CA ILE A 403 -10.44 10.75 -9.62
C ILE A 403 -10.47 12.26 -9.94
N ARG A 404 -9.60 12.72 -10.82
CA ARG A 404 -9.55 14.13 -11.23
C ARG A 404 -10.85 14.60 -11.85
N LEU A 405 -11.38 13.85 -12.79
CA LEU A 405 -12.59 14.22 -13.52
C LEU A 405 -13.86 14.08 -12.67
N LYS A 406 -13.91 13.04 -11.82
CA LYS A 406 -15.10 12.73 -11.02
C LYS A 406 -15.21 13.57 -9.76
N PHE A 407 -14.09 13.81 -9.08
CA PHE A 407 -14.05 14.45 -7.75
C PHE A 407 -13.35 15.82 -7.77
N GLY A 408 -12.85 16.26 -8.91
CA GLY A 408 -12.20 17.55 -9.05
C GLY A 408 -10.85 17.64 -8.32
N TRP A 409 -10.15 16.52 -8.15
CA TRP A 409 -8.84 16.54 -7.51
C TRP A 409 -7.77 16.94 -8.52
N ASP A 410 -6.97 17.94 -8.17
CA ASP A 410 -5.82 18.31 -8.97
C ASP A 410 -4.60 17.46 -8.63
N MET A 411 -3.73 17.27 -9.62
CA MET A 411 -2.40 16.72 -9.37
C MET A 411 -1.51 17.85 -8.85
N VAL A 412 -0.81 17.61 -7.77
CA VAL A 412 0.07 18.59 -7.13
C VAL A 412 1.48 18.00 -7.06
N ALA A 413 2.46 18.72 -7.57
CA ALA A 413 3.85 18.36 -7.41
C ALA A 413 4.23 18.49 -5.92
N THR A 414 4.86 17.45 -5.37
CA THR A 414 5.29 17.39 -3.96
C THR A 414 6.77 17.03 -3.83
N GLY A 415 7.47 16.92 -4.92
CA GLY A 415 8.91 16.76 -4.97
C GLY A 415 9.64 18.10 -4.90
N PRO A 416 10.97 18.10 -4.87
CA PRO A 416 11.76 19.30 -5.01
C PRO A 416 11.49 19.91 -6.40
N GLU A 417 11.32 21.23 -6.43
CA GLU A 417 11.21 22.03 -7.65
C GLU A 417 12.59 22.29 -8.26
#